data_c48015662bf45e5a7eaa2a5653130c46
#
_entry.id   c48015662bf45e5a7eaa2a5653130c46
#
_cell.length_a   1.000
_cell.length_b   1.000
_cell.length_c   1.000
_cell.angle_alpha   90.00
_cell.angle_beta   90.00
_cell.angle_gamma   90.00
#
_symmetry.space_group_name_H-M   'P 1'
#
loop_
_entity.id
_entity.type
_entity.pdbx_description
1 polymer ?
#
loop_
_entity_poly.entity_id
_entity_poly.type
_entity_poly.pdbx_seq_one_letter_code
_entity_poly.pdbx_strand_id
1 'polypeptide(L)'
;MRYFTKEWYALCLKTFLAELLEDDERAATKDEDFYNEVLKQRLGESLAMQDEIAKMSDEDVEIDIGEYETDYLRALDERIKELSAVIPKDILAEVADIRVFALNKATPAVHKKLRIYCDGAQRKVDETLKAYEDYYNSVDVPSEIDDNLGFHDAVITSAEMKDGNLRLDFDISQSFATKSSVTFADAKILEKETKFEGCVWLYDELYPVDGGYELHILAQAADMEHLVYFTVFCKDILF
;
A
#
# COMPACT_ATOMS: atom_id res chain seq x y z
N MET A 1 -2.69 17.37 4.00
CA MET A 1 -3.29 16.33 4.87
C MET A 1 -2.81 16.49 6.32
N ARG A 2 -3.64 16.10 7.29
CA ARG A 2 -3.29 16.18 8.74
C ARG A 2 -3.07 14.80 9.36
N TYR A 3 -3.77 13.80 8.85
CA TYR A 3 -3.80 12.44 9.42
C TYR A 3 -3.11 11.46 8.51
N PHE A 4 -3.57 11.29 7.26
CA PHE A 4 -3.09 10.26 6.33
C PHE A 4 -1.90 10.77 5.50
N THR A 5 -0.86 11.22 6.19
CA THR A 5 0.36 11.74 5.54
C THR A 5 1.20 10.63 4.92
N LYS A 6 2.16 10.99 4.06
CA LYS A 6 3.16 10.06 3.52
C LYS A 6 3.92 9.30 4.63
N GLU A 7 4.21 10.00 5.75
CA GLU A 7 4.87 9.42 6.92
C GLU A 7 3.97 8.41 7.64
N TRP A 8 2.66 8.71 7.75
CA TRP A 8 1.69 7.78 8.31
C TRP A 8 1.55 6.54 7.41
N TYR A 9 1.48 6.71 6.09
CA TYR A 9 1.44 5.59 5.16
C TYR A 9 2.69 4.71 5.25
N ALA A 10 3.87 5.33 5.41
CA ALA A 10 5.10 4.60 5.67
C ALA A 10 5.09 3.80 6.99
N LEU A 11 4.28 4.21 7.99
CA LEU A 11 4.04 3.39 9.19
C LEU A 11 3.10 2.22 8.89
N CYS A 12 2.06 2.41 8.08
CA CYS A 12 1.18 1.31 7.65
C CYS A 12 1.99 0.18 7.00
N LEU A 13 2.91 0.50 6.09
CA LEU A 13 3.76 -0.51 5.44
C LEU A 13 4.66 -1.28 6.43
N LYS A 14 5.00 -0.67 7.58
CA LYS A 14 5.84 -1.33 8.60
C LYS A 14 5.06 -2.33 9.47
N THR A 15 3.74 -2.24 9.52
CA THR A 15 2.92 -3.11 10.37
C THR A 15 2.98 -4.57 9.94
N PHE A 16 3.24 -4.83 8.65
CA PHE A 16 3.23 -6.16 8.05
C PHE A 16 4.60 -6.85 7.99
N LEU A 17 5.69 -6.19 8.40
CA LEU A 17 7.06 -6.72 8.23
C LEU A 17 7.31 -8.05 8.96
N ALA A 18 6.58 -8.32 10.05
CA ALA A 18 6.72 -9.56 10.82
C ALA A 18 5.68 -10.63 10.48
N GLU A 19 4.67 -10.31 9.66
CA GLU A 19 3.49 -11.17 9.48
C GLU A 19 3.79 -12.51 8.83
N LEU A 20 4.67 -12.51 7.83
CA LEU A 20 5.04 -13.69 7.07
C LEU A 20 6.27 -14.43 7.63
N LEU A 21 6.90 -13.91 8.70
CA LEU A 21 8.08 -14.55 9.29
C LEU A 21 7.73 -15.85 9.99
N GLU A 22 8.54 -16.85 9.75
CA GLU A 22 8.51 -18.16 10.40
C GLU A 22 9.74 -18.34 11.27
N ASP A 23 9.54 -18.88 12.47
CA ASP A 23 10.61 -19.18 13.40
C ASP A 23 11.45 -20.38 12.95
N ASP A 24 12.76 -20.17 12.80
CA ASP A 24 13.73 -21.25 12.55
C ASP A 24 15.06 -20.93 13.25
N GLU A 25 15.46 -21.77 14.19
CA GLU A 25 16.72 -21.59 14.95
C GLU A 25 17.97 -21.67 14.05
N ARG A 26 17.90 -22.32 12.88
CA ARG A 26 19.00 -22.38 11.90
C ARG A 26 19.31 -21.01 11.32
N ALA A 27 18.37 -20.07 11.37
CA ALA A 27 18.59 -18.69 10.96
C ALA A 27 19.56 -17.90 11.89
N ALA A 28 20.04 -18.52 12.99
CA ALA A 28 21.00 -17.91 13.90
C ALA A 28 22.41 -17.78 13.33
N THR A 29 22.73 -18.50 12.25
CA THR A 29 24.03 -18.51 11.62
C THR A 29 23.90 -18.36 10.11
N LYS A 30 24.95 -17.81 9.48
CA LYS A 30 25.03 -17.80 8.02
C LYS A 30 25.44 -19.18 7.54
N ASP A 31 24.51 -19.88 6.84
CA ASP A 31 24.67 -21.25 6.35
C ASP A 31 24.15 -21.33 4.91
N GLU A 32 25.06 -21.64 3.96
CA GLU A 32 24.72 -21.70 2.53
C GLU A 32 23.81 -22.90 2.22
N ASP A 33 23.96 -24.02 2.89
CA ASP A 33 23.11 -25.18 2.65
C ASP A 33 21.68 -24.91 3.13
N PHE A 34 21.55 -24.27 4.29
CA PHE A 34 20.25 -23.82 4.78
C PHE A 34 19.61 -22.77 3.89
N TYR A 35 20.37 -21.76 3.43
CA TYR A 35 19.86 -20.77 2.46
C TYR A 35 19.33 -21.43 1.20
N ASN A 36 20.10 -22.34 0.60
CA ASN A 36 19.72 -23.04 -0.63
C ASN A 36 18.48 -23.95 -0.43
N GLU A 37 18.36 -24.61 0.74
CA GLU A 37 17.18 -25.39 1.12
C GLU A 37 15.93 -24.51 1.14
N VAL A 38 15.99 -23.38 1.87
CA VAL A 38 14.85 -22.45 2.00
C VAL A 38 14.52 -21.81 0.66
N LEU A 39 15.51 -21.36 -0.12
CA LEU A 39 15.30 -20.78 -1.46
C LEU A 39 14.56 -21.77 -2.37
N LYS A 40 15.03 -23.02 -2.43
CA LYS A 40 14.37 -24.05 -3.25
C LYS A 40 12.94 -24.32 -2.81
N GLN A 41 12.69 -24.34 -1.50
CA GLN A 41 11.34 -24.51 -0.95
C GLN A 41 10.43 -23.35 -1.40
N ARG A 42 10.84 -22.09 -1.17
CA ARG A 42 10.03 -20.90 -1.50
C ARG A 42 9.79 -20.74 -3.00
N LEU A 43 10.79 -21.01 -3.82
CA LEU A 43 10.63 -21.01 -5.27
C LEU A 43 9.61 -22.08 -5.71
N GLY A 44 9.68 -23.30 -5.14
CA GLY A 44 8.72 -24.35 -5.42
C GLY A 44 7.29 -24.00 -4.99
N GLU A 45 7.11 -23.40 -3.81
CA GLU A 45 5.81 -22.91 -3.32
C GLU A 45 5.25 -21.82 -4.24
N SER A 46 6.10 -20.89 -4.69
CA SER A 46 5.73 -19.79 -5.58
C SER A 46 5.33 -20.30 -6.97
N LEU A 47 6.07 -21.24 -7.54
CA LEU A 47 5.71 -21.89 -8.81
C LEU A 47 4.38 -22.65 -8.73
N ALA A 48 4.17 -23.41 -7.65
CA ALA A 48 2.91 -24.12 -7.43
C ALA A 48 1.71 -23.16 -7.34
N MET A 49 1.88 -22.02 -6.69
CA MET A 49 0.84 -20.98 -6.61
C MET A 49 0.53 -20.37 -7.98
N GLN A 50 1.55 -20.10 -8.81
CA GLN A 50 1.35 -19.60 -10.17
C GLN A 50 0.61 -20.61 -11.06
N ASP A 51 0.95 -21.89 -10.94
CA ASP A 51 0.26 -22.96 -11.66
C ASP A 51 -1.23 -23.09 -11.25
N GLU A 52 -1.53 -22.88 -9.96
CA GLU A 52 -2.92 -22.82 -9.49
C GLU A 52 -3.67 -21.59 -10.02
N ILE A 53 -3.05 -20.41 -10.03
CA ILE A 53 -3.65 -19.18 -10.59
C ILE A 53 -3.92 -19.36 -12.09
N ALA A 54 -2.96 -19.90 -12.86
CA ALA A 54 -3.13 -20.16 -14.28
C ALA A 54 -4.32 -21.11 -14.56
N LYS A 55 -4.49 -22.16 -13.76
CA LYS A 55 -5.63 -23.06 -13.86
C LYS A 55 -6.99 -22.39 -13.56
N MET A 56 -7.00 -21.37 -12.70
CA MET A 56 -8.23 -20.63 -12.35
C MET A 56 -8.62 -19.59 -13.42
N SER A 57 -7.67 -19.12 -14.21
CA SER A 57 -7.90 -18.09 -15.24
C SER A 57 -8.35 -18.65 -16.61
N ASP A 58 -8.49 -19.98 -16.76
CA ASP A 58 -8.75 -20.65 -18.06
C ASP A 58 -7.72 -20.29 -19.16
N GLU A 59 -6.57 -19.76 -18.79
CA GLU A 59 -5.47 -19.46 -19.72
C GLU A 59 -4.47 -20.61 -19.72
N ASP A 60 -4.20 -21.19 -20.90
CA ASP A 60 -3.07 -22.10 -21.12
C ASP A 60 -1.75 -21.30 -21.12
N VAL A 61 -1.32 -20.84 -19.94
CA VAL A 61 -0.03 -20.16 -19.78
C VAL A 61 1.04 -21.21 -19.48
N GLU A 62 1.91 -21.46 -20.45
CA GLU A 62 3.12 -22.26 -20.24
C GLU A 62 4.16 -21.41 -19.50
N ILE A 63 4.47 -21.78 -18.25
CA ILE A 63 5.46 -21.06 -17.43
C ILE A 63 6.86 -21.52 -17.84
N ASP A 64 7.69 -20.61 -18.38
CA ASP A 64 9.12 -20.87 -18.53
C ASP A 64 9.77 -20.84 -17.15
N ILE A 65 10.13 -22.02 -16.64
CA ILE A 65 10.70 -22.18 -15.30
C ILE A 65 12.03 -21.42 -15.15
N GLY A 66 12.85 -21.36 -16.22
CA GLY A 66 14.15 -20.69 -16.16
C GLY A 66 14.04 -19.16 -16.10
N GLU A 67 13.10 -18.59 -16.85
CA GLU A 67 12.78 -17.17 -16.78
C GLU A 67 12.16 -16.82 -15.42
N TYR A 68 11.20 -17.63 -14.96
CA TYR A 68 10.56 -17.44 -13.67
C TYR A 68 11.57 -17.45 -12.49
N GLU A 69 12.50 -18.42 -12.49
CA GLU A 69 13.55 -18.49 -11.46
C GLU A 69 14.43 -17.23 -11.48
N THR A 70 14.79 -16.73 -12.66
CA THR A 70 15.56 -15.51 -12.82
C THR A 70 14.84 -14.29 -12.26
N ASP A 71 13.55 -14.17 -12.56
CA ASP A 71 12.72 -13.07 -12.07
C ASP A 71 12.49 -13.15 -10.57
N TYR A 72 12.28 -14.35 -10.02
CA TYR A 72 12.17 -14.57 -8.58
C TYR A 72 13.44 -14.14 -7.83
N LEU A 73 14.63 -14.51 -8.34
CA LEU A 73 15.89 -14.11 -7.73
C LEU A 73 16.12 -12.59 -7.79
N ARG A 74 15.73 -11.94 -8.88
CA ARG A 74 15.76 -10.48 -9.00
C ARG A 74 14.83 -9.82 -7.98
N ALA A 75 13.60 -10.28 -7.85
CA ALA A 75 12.65 -9.80 -6.86
C ALA A 75 13.15 -10.02 -5.42
N LEU A 76 13.82 -11.14 -5.15
CA LEU A 76 14.45 -11.40 -3.85
C LEU A 76 15.57 -10.40 -3.55
N ASP A 77 16.40 -10.07 -4.51
CA ASP A 77 17.47 -9.06 -4.35
C ASP A 77 16.90 -7.66 -4.06
N GLU A 78 15.79 -7.28 -4.72
CA GLU A 78 15.08 -6.04 -4.46
C GLU A 78 14.49 -6.04 -3.05
N ARG A 79 13.82 -7.11 -2.66
CA ARG A 79 13.27 -7.29 -1.30
C ARG A 79 14.35 -7.18 -0.21
N ILE A 80 15.55 -7.74 -0.43
CA ILE A 80 16.68 -7.61 0.50
C ILE A 80 17.07 -6.15 0.70
N LYS A 81 17.11 -5.36 -0.37
CA LYS A 81 17.42 -3.93 -0.30
C LYS A 81 16.35 -3.16 0.48
N GLU A 82 15.07 -3.41 0.18
CA GLU A 82 13.94 -2.80 0.86
C GLU A 82 13.93 -3.13 2.35
N LEU A 83 14.04 -4.40 2.73
CA LEU A 83 14.10 -4.83 4.13
C LEU A 83 15.28 -4.19 4.86
N SER A 84 16.44 -4.12 4.22
CA SER A 84 17.64 -3.48 4.78
C SER A 84 17.46 -1.98 5.02
N ALA A 85 16.59 -1.33 4.25
CA ALA A 85 16.29 0.10 4.40
C ALA A 85 15.23 0.40 5.47
N VAL A 86 14.24 -0.50 5.66
CA VAL A 86 13.07 -0.24 6.53
C VAL A 86 13.19 -0.84 7.92
N ILE A 87 13.96 -1.93 8.09
CA ILE A 87 14.15 -2.59 9.39
C ILE A 87 15.11 -1.75 10.25
N PRO A 88 14.80 -1.54 11.54
CA PRO A 88 15.69 -0.87 12.48
C PRO A 88 17.07 -1.53 12.53
N LYS A 89 18.13 -0.71 12.55
CA LYS A 89 19.53 -1.18 12.49
C LYS A 89 19.91 -2.12 13.63
N ASP A 90 19.33 -1.94 14.80
CA ASP A 90 19.53 -2.80 15.97
C ASP A 90 18.94 -4.18 15.78
N ILE A 91 17.77 -4.30 15.13
CA ILE A 91 17.16 -5.58 14.76
C ILE A 91 17.95 -6.22 13.62
N LEU A 92 18.28 -5.43 12.58
CA LEU A 92 19.04 -5.90 11.43
C LEU A 92 20.42 -6.46 11.83
N ALA A 93 21.06 -5.90 12.84
CA ALA A 93 22.36 -6.37 13.35
C ALA A 93 22.29 -7.77 13.99
N GLU A 94 21.10 -8.26 14.34
CA GLU A 94 20.88 -9.61 14.88
C GLU A 94 20.49 -10.63 13.80
N VAL A 95 20.24 -10.19 12.58
CA VAL A 95 19.96 -11.06 11.43
C VAL A 95 21.28 -11.59 10.90
N ALA A 96 21.53 -12.88 11.07
CA ALA A 96 22.80 -13.51 10.65
C ALA A 96 22.94 -13.60 9.13
N ASP A 97 21.84 -13.88 8.42
CA ASP A 97 21.79 -13.87 6.94
C ASP A 97 20.50 -13.19 6.45
N ILE A 98 20.66 -12.02 5.87
CA ILE A 98 19.55 -11.21 5.34
C ILE A 98 18.81 -11.92 4.18
N ARG A 99 19.46 -12.82 3.45
CA ARG A 99 18.85 -13.60 2.37
C ARG A 99 17.82 -14.59 2.93
N VAL A 100 18.20 -15.29 4.01
CA VAL A 100 17.30 -16.21 4.75
C VAL A 100 16.14 -15.44 5.35
N PHE A 101 16.41 -14.26 5.91
CA PHE A 101 15.39 -13.38 6.44
C PHE A 101 14.41 -12.90 5.34
N ALA A 102 14.90 -12.53 4.17
CA ALA A 102 14.08 -12.13 3.02
C ALA A 102 13.22 -13.29 2.47
N LEU A 103 13.61 -14.54 2.74
CA LEU A 103 12.81 -15.74 2.49
C LEU A 103 11.86 -16.10 3.65
N ASN A 104 11.56 -15.14 4.53
CA ASN A 104 10.64 -15.25 5.65
C ASN A 104 11.08 -16.23 6.77
N LYS A 105 12.38 -16.45 6.95
CA LYS A 105 12.91 -17.23 8.08
C LYS A 105 13.73 -16.36 9.03
N ALA A 106 13.44 -16.44 10.32
CA ALA A 106 14.15 -15.71 11.35
C ALA A 106 14.28 -16.54 12.63
N THR A 107 15.25 -16.20 13.47
CA THR A 107 15.24 -16.76 14.83
C THR A 107 14.03 -16.23 15.61
N PRO A 108 13.48 -16.99 16.59
CA PRO A 108 12.39 -16.51 17.44
C PRO A 108 12.70 -15.18 18.13
N ALA A 109 13.98 -14.92 18.45
CA ALA A 109 14.43 -13.69 19.08
C ALA A 109 14.30 -12.47 18.14
N VAL A 110 14.76 -12.60 16.90
CA VAL A 110 14.65 -11.56 15.87
C VAL A 110 13.18 -11.32 15.51
N HIS A 111 12.42 -12.40 15.27
CA HIS A 111 10.99 -12.32 14.97
C HIS A 111 10.21 -11.60 16.08
N LYS A 112 10.45 -11.94 17.35
CA LYS A 112 9.81 -11.25 18.49
C LYS A 112 10.14 -9.75 18.54
N LYS A 113 11.39 -9.36 18.28
CA LYS A 113 11.79 -7.94 18.27
C LYS A 113 11.12 -7.19 17.13
N LEU A 114 11.08 -7.79 15.94
CA LEU A 114 10.41 -7.17 14.80
C LEU A 114 8.91 -7.03 15.04
N ARG A 115 8.27 -8.03 15.64
CA ARG A 115 6.84 -7.94 16.03
C ARG A 115 6.57 -6.79 16.99
N ILE A 116 7.41 -6.59 18.01
CA ILE A 116 7.29 -5.46 18.93
C ILE A 116 7.42 -4.12 18.19
N TYR A 117 8.30 -4.05 17.19
CA TYR A 117 8.44 -2.87 16.33
C TYR A 117 7.19 -2.63 15.47
N CYS A 118 6.66 -3.68 14.83
CA CYS A 118 5.41 -3.63 14.06
C CYS A 118 4.22 -3.21 14.93
N ASP A 119 4.08 -3.79 16.13
CA ASP A 119 3.04 -3.42 17.11
C ASP A 119 3.14 -1.94 17.52
N GLY A 120 4.36 -1.42 17.58
CA GLY A 120 4.62 0.00 17.84
C GLY A 120 4.19 0.90 16.68
N ALA A 121 4.37 0.45 15.43
CA ALA A 121 3.88 1.13 14.24
C ALA A 121 2.34 1.06 14.18
N GLN A 122 1.76 -0.11 14.40
CA GLN A 122 0.31 -0.33 14.39
C GLN A 122 -0.42 0.59 15.36
N ARG A 123 0.08 0.71 16.60
CA ARG A 123 -0.55 1.64 17.57
C ARG A 123 -0.62 3.07 17.07
N LYS A 124 0.44 3.56 16.40
CA LYS A 124 0.44 4.93 15.83
C LYS A 124 -0.51 5.06 14.64
N VAL A 125 -0.62 4.01 13.83
CA VAL A 125 -1.60 3.94 12.75
C VAL A 125 -3.01 4.03 13.32
N ASP A 126 -3.33 3.21 14.33
CA ASP A 126 -4.64 3.17 14.97
C ASP A 126 -5.00 4.48 15.68
N GLU A 127 -4.03 5.11 16.38
CA GLU A 127 -4.20 6.42 17.01
C GLU A 127 -4.56 7.49 15.97
N THR A 128 -3.94 7.46 14.79
CA THR A 128 -4.23 8.41 13.71
C THR A 128 -5.59 8.15 13.09
N LEU A 129 -5.91 6.89 12.79
CA LEU A 129 -7.22 6.50 12.27
C LEU A 129 -8.34 6.95 13.20
N LYS A 130 -8.17 6.66 14.51
CA LYS A 130 -9.14 7.08 15.51
C LYS A 130 -9.26 8.59 15.60
N ALA A 131 -8.17 9.32 15.52
CA ALA A 131 -8.19 10.78 15.58
C ALA A 131 -8.93 11.39 14.37
N TYR A 132 -8.78 10.81 13.18
CA TYR A 132 -9.56 11.21 12.01
C TYR A 132 -11.04 10.82 12.12
N GLU A 133 -11.34 9.63 12.59
CA GLU A 133 -12.70 9.17 12.85
C GLU A 133 -13.42 10.09 13.86
N ASP A 134 -12.75 10.41 14.98
CA ASP A 134 -13.30 11.32 15.99
C ASP A 134 -13.55 12.74 15.41
N TYR A 135 -12.65 13.22 14.53
CA TYR A 135 -12.86 14.47 13.80
C TYR A 135 -14.04 14.36 12.84
N TYR A 136 -14.06 13.33 11.98
CA TYR A 136 -15.08 13.14 10.94
C TYR A 136 -16.48 13.01 11.54
N ASN A 137 -16.61 12.29 12.67
CA ASN A 137 -17.85 12.17 13.42
C ASN A 137 -18.28 13.48 14.12
N SER A 138 -17.40 14.47 14.22
CA SER A 138 -17.69 15.78 14.82
C SER A 138 -18.22 16.81 13.83
N VAL A 139 -18.15 16.52 12.54
CA VAL A 139 -18.58 17.40 11.44
C VAL A 139 -19.82 16.84 10.75
N ASP A 140 -20.63 17.72 10.16
CA ASP A 140 -21.82 17.33 9.42
C ASP A 140 -21.49 17.14 7.94
N VAL A 141 -21.47 15.87 7.50
CA VAL A 141 -21.25 15.48 6.11
C VAL A 141 -22.54 14.82 5.60
N PRO A 142 -23.09 15.22 4.44
CA PRO A 142 -24.26 14.55 3.85
C PRO A 142 -24.01 13.05 3.63
N SER A 143 -24.99 12.21 3.97
CA SER A 143 -24.87 10.76 3.82
C SER A 143 -24.55 10.31 2.38
N GLU A 144 -24.99 11.07 1.37
CA GLU A 144 -24.66 10.79 -0.03
C GLU A 144 -23.15 10.88 -0.28
N ILE A 145 -22.45 11.83 0.36
CA ILE A 145 -20.98 11.96 0.27
C ILE A 145 -20.31 10.84 1.08
N ASP A 146 -20.76 10.63 2.33
CA ASP A 146 -20.24 9.62 3.23
C ASP A 146 -20.32 8.20 2.63
N ASP A 147 -21.46 7.84 2.07
CA ASP A 147 -21.71 6.51 1.50
C ASP A 147 -20.95 6.26 0.18
N ASN A 148 -20.50 7.29 -0.53
CA ASN A 148 -19.95 7.15 -1.89
C ASN A 148 -18.51 7.66 -2.06
N LEU A 149 -17.95 8.40 -1.09
CA LEU A 149 -16.56 8.86 -1.12
C LEU A 149 -15.64 7.76 -0.56
N GLY A 150 -15.39 6.73 -1.37
CA GLY A 150 -14.58 5.59 -0.95
C GLY A 150 -13.86 4.99 -2.16
N PHE A 151 -12.84 5.69 -2.68
CA PHE A 151 -12.10 5.29 -3.89
C PHE A 151 -10.77 4.59 -3.59
N HIS A 152 -10.60 4.04 -2.38
CA HIS A 152 -9.37 3.31 -2.04
C HIS A 152 -9.05 2.23 -3.09
N ASP A 153 -7.81 2.21 -3.56
CA ASP A 153 -7.28 1.33 -4.62
C ASP A 153 -7.87 1.55 -6.02
N ALA A 154 -8.69 2.59 -6.22
CA ALA A 154 -9.18 2.95 -7.55
C ALA A 154 -8.10 3.72 -8.34
N VAL A 155 -7.94 3.37 -9.62
CA VAL A 155 -7.02 4.07 -10.53
C VAL A 155 -7.75 5.22 -11.21
N ILE A 156 -7.22 6.44 -11.12
CA ILE A 156 -7.77 7.59 -11.84
C ILE A 156 -7.45 7.44 -13.33
N THR A 157 -8.47 7.21 -14.15
CA THR A 157 -8.33 7.02 -15.59
C THR A 157 -8.47 8.30 -16.39
N SER A 158 -9.23 9.27 -15.87
CA SER A 158 -9.48 10.56 -16.51
C SER A 158 -9.66 11.66 -15.48
N ALA A 159 -9.25 12.89 -15.84
CA ALA A 159 -9.47 14.10 -15.06
C ALA A 159 -9.83 15.26 -16.00
N GLU A 160 -11.09 15.68 -15.99
CA GLU A 160 -11.58 16.75 -16.85
C GLU A 160 -12.04 17.95 -16.01
N MET A 161 -11.46 19.13 -16.29
CA MET A 161 -11.94 20.41 -15.77
C MET A 161 -12.84 21.08 -16.81
N LYS A 162 -14.13 21.21 -16.54
CA LYS A 162 -15.10 21.80 -17.44
C LYS A 162 -16.14 22.63 -16.70
N ASP A 163 -16.40 23.83 -17.17
CA ASP A 163 -17.40 24.77 -16.63
C ASP A 163 -17.27 24.99 -15.11
N GLY A 164 -16.02 24.99 -14.59
CA GLY A 164 -15.72 25.12 -13.17
C GLY A 164 -15.81 23.83 -12.36
N ASN A 165 -16.19 22.72 -12.98
CA ASN A 165 -16.28 21.42 -12.31
C ASN A 165 -15.08 20.55 -12.67
N LEU A 166 -14.53 19.83 -11.68
CA LEU A 166 -13.53 18.78 -11.88
C LEU A 166 -14.23 17.43 -11.82
N ARG A 167 -14.19 16.69 -12.93
CA ARG A 167 -14.65 15.30 -12.99
C ARG A 167 -13.44 14.37 -12.98
N LEU A 168 -13.47 13.37 -12.13
CA LEU A 168 -12.54 12.24 -12.14
C LEU A 168 -13.32 10.96 -12.49
N ASP A 169 -12.79 10.17 -13.43
CA ASP A 169 -13.27 8.82 -13.72
C ASP A 169 -12.23 7.80 -13.25
N PHE A 170 -12.69 6.63 -12.82
CA PHE A 170 -11.87 5.60 -12.18
C PHE A 170 -12.04 4.23 -12.82
N ASP A 171 -10.95 3.48 -12.88
CA ASP A 171 -11.00 2.03 -12.90
C ASP A 171 -11.10 1.52 -11.45
N ILE A 172 -12.20 0.87 -11.13
CA ILE A 172 -12.52 0.35 -9.81
C ILE A 172 -12.38 -1.17 -9.72
N SER A 173 -11.79 -1.82 -10.73
CA SER A 173 -11.69 -3.29 -10.80
C SER A 173 -10.94 -3.91 -9.62
N GLN A 174 -10.05 -3.16 -8.97
CA GLN A 174 -9.29 -3.58 -7.78
C GLN A 174 -9.73 -2.84 -6.51
N SER A 175 -10.82 -2.09 -6.56
CA SER A 175 -11.33 -1.26 -5.47
C SER A 175 -12.66 -1.80 -4.94
N PHE A 176 -12.98 -1.46 -3.70
CA PHE A 176 -14.35 -1.66 -3.14
C PHE A 176 -15.29 -0.50 -3.46
N ALA A 177 -14.86 0.48 -4.24
CA ALA A 177 -15.70 1.61 -4.64
C ALA A 177 -16.96 1.14 -5.41
N THR A 178 -18.08 1.78 -5.13
CA THR A 178 -19.37 1.51 -5.80
C THR A 178 -19.63 2.44 -6.98
N LYS A 179 -18.85 3.54 -7.06
CA LYS A 179 -18.94 4.55 -8.09
C LYS A 179 -17.66 4.58 -8.91
N SER A 180 -17.78 4.70 -10.21
CA SER A 180 -16.65 4.82 -11.15
C SER A 180 -16.34 6.27 -11.56
N SER A 181 -16.98 7.24 -10.95
CA SER A 181 -16.68 8.66 -11.16
C SER A 181 -17.15 9.53 -10.02
N VAL A 182 -16.49 10.70 -9.86
CA VAL A 182 -16.90 11.78 -8.96
C VAL A 182 -16.77 13.12 -9.68
N THR A 183 -17.66 14.05 -9.37
CA THR A 183 -17.61 15.42 -9.88
C THR A 183 -17.56 16.40 -8.70
N PHE A 184 -16.52 17.19 -8.64
CA PHE A 184 -16.34 18.28 -7.69
C PHE A 184 -16.91 19.56 -8.32
N ALA A 185 -18.04 20.05 -7.80
CA ALA A 185 -18.72 21.23 -8.34
C ALA A 185 -18.00 22.53 -7.90
N ASP A 186 -17.90 23.51 -8.82
CA ASP A 186 -17.17 24.76 -8.61
C ASP A 186 -15.77 24.54 -8.01
N ALA A 187 -15.03 23.59 -8.59
CA ALA A 187 -13.77 23.09 -8.09
C ALA A 187 -12.61 24.07 -8.25
N LYS A 188 -11.73 24.08 -7.24
CA LYS A 188 -10.41 24.71 -7.32
C LYS A 188 -9.37 23.69 -6.88
N ILE A 189 -8.41 23.41 -7.75
CA ILE A 189 -7.26 22.57 -7.36
C ILE A 189 -6.33 23.46 -6.54
N LEU A 190 -6.19 23.14 -5.24
CA LEU A 190 -5.35 23.88 -4.30
C LEU A 190 -3.92 23.33 -4.29
N GLU A 191 -3.79 22.00 -4.48
CA GLU A 191 -2.51 21.31 -4.55
C GLU A 191 -2.58 20.20 -5.59
N LYS A 192 -1.51 20.05 -6.39
CA LYS A 192 -1.38 19.01 -7.41
C LYS A 192 0.08 18.72 -7.67
N GLU A 193 0.63 17.67 -7.05
CA GLU A 193 2.05 17.33 -7.20
C GLU A 193 2.37 16.66 -8.54
N THR A 194 1.37 15.98 -9.17
CA THR A 194 1.53 15.36 -10.49
C THR A 194 0.19 15.40 -11.26
N LYS A 195 0.13 14.85 -12.47
CA LYS A 195 -1.14 14.63 -13.17
C LYS A 195 -2.00 13.62 -12.40
N PHE A 196 -3.31 13.73 -12.50
CA PHE A 196 -4.22 12.79 -11.84
C PHE A 196 -4.19 11.40 -12.48
N GLU A 197 -4.17 11.37 -13.83
CA GLU A 197 -4.34 10.14 -14.59
C GLU A 197 -3.19 9.15 -14.33
N GLY A 198 -3.57 7.92 -14.07
CA GLY A 198 -2.70 6.80 -13.72
C GLY A 198 -2.35 6.71 -12.23
N CYS A 199 -2.73 7.71 -11.40
CA CYS A 199 -2.53 7.63 -9.95
C CYS A 199 -3.56 6.68 -9.32
N VAL A 200 -3.13 5.94 -8.29
CA VAL A 200 -4.00 5.11 -7.46
C VAL A 200 -4.40 5.91 -6.23
N TRP A 201 -5.69 6.07 -5.99
CA TRP A 201 -6.21 6.73 -4.80
C TRP A 201 -6.03 5.83 -3.58
N LEU A 202 -5.28 6.29 -2.58
CA LEU A 202 -5.00 5.50 -1.38
C LEU A 202 -5.89 5.92 -0.20
N TYR A 203 -5.78 7.18 0.20
CA TYR A 203 -6.53 7.71 1.34
C TYR A 203 -6.96 9.14 1.07
N ASP A 204 -8.02 9.55 1.75
CA ASP A 204 -8.52 10.91 1.70
C ASP A 204 -8.95 11.44 3.05
N GLU A 205 -9.00 12.76 3.16
CA GLU A 205 -9.51 13.50 4.30
C GLU A 205 -10.47 14.56 3.79
N LEU A 206 -11.71 14.52 4.23
CA LEU A 206 -12.74 15.50 3.88
C LEU A 206 -12.91 16.51 5.00
N TYR A 207 -12.86 17.78 4.64
CA TYR A 207 -13.02 18.91 5.55
C TYR A 207 -14.15 19.81 5.07
N PRO A 208 -15.32 19.86 5.76
CA PRO A 208 -16.28 20.93 5.57
C PRO A 208 -15.63 22.28 5.93
N VAL A 209 -15.72 23.23 5.00
CA VAL A 209 -15.16 24.57 5.13
C VAL A 209 -16.21 25.61 4.73
N ASP A 210 -15.92 26.90 4.94
CA ASP A 210 -16.85 27.95 4.53
C ASP A 210 -17.09 27.92 3.01
N GLY A 211 -18.34 27.66 2.64
CA GLY A 211 -18.80 27.60 1.25
C GLY A 211 -18.57 26.27 0.52
N GLY A 212 -18.21 25.17 1.22
CA GLY A 212 -18.08 23.85 0.60
C GLY A 212 -17.18 22.87 1.34
N TYR A 213 -16.32 22.19 0.63
CA TYR A 213 -15.46 21.14 1.15
C TYR A 213 -14.03 21.30 0.62
N GLU A 214 -13.05 20.96 1.45
CA GLU A 214 -11.70 20.64 1.01
C GLU A 214 -11.48 19.13 1.13
N LEU A 215 -11.12 18.50 0.00
CA LEU A 215 -10.75 17.10 -0.07
C LEU A 215 -9.24 17.00 -0.28
N HIS A 216 -8.57 16.37 0.65
CA HIS A 216 -7.13 16.10 0.61
C HIS A 216 -6.92 14.63 0.28
N ILE A 217 -6.17 14.32 -0.77
CA ILE A 217 -5.99 12.97 -1.29
C ILE A 217 -4.51 12.60 -1.21
N LEU A 218 -4.22 11.46 -0.62
CA LEU A 218 -2.95 10.75 -0.75
C LEU A 218 -3.10 9.71 -1.86
N ALA A 219 -2.26 9.75 -2.86
CA ALA A 219 -2.27 8.81 -3.96
C ALA A 219 -0.87 8.23 -4.23
N GLN A 220 -0.84 7.02 -4.80
CA GLN A 220 0.35 6.46 -5.42
C GLN A 220 0.45 7.02 -6.84
N ALA A 221 1.58 7.60 -7.20
CA ALA A 221 1.80 8.12 -8.55
C ALA A 221 1.81 7.00 -9.60
N ALA A 222 1.57 7.35 -10.86
CA ALA A 222 1.49 6.41 -11.98
C ALA A 222 2.79 5.60 -12.22
N ASP A 223 3.93 6.07 -11.71
CA ASP A 223 5.21 5.35 -11.74
C ASP A 223 5.32 4.26 -10.65
N MET A 224 4.35 4.20 -9.73
CA MET A 224 4.31 3.31 -8.57
C MET A 224 5.49 3.47 -7.59
N GLU A 225 6.31 4.51 -7.74
CA GLU A 225 7.49 4.74 -6.89
C GLU A 225 7.25 5.83 -5.85
N HIS A 226 6.37 6.79 -6.14
CA HIS A 226 6.20 8.00 -5.34
C HIS A 226 4.77 8.17 -4.83
N LEU A 227 4.66 8.60 -3.58
CA LEU A 227 3.40 9.10 -3.02
C LEU A 227 3.24 10.58 -3.35
N VAL A 228 2.03 10.96 -3.72
CA VAL A 228 1.69 12.33 -4.13
C VAL A 228 0.44 12.83 -3.41
N TYR A 229 0.35 14.15 -3.28
CA TYR A 229 -0.83 14.81 -2.75
C TYR A 229 -1.61 15.53 -3.83
N PHE A 230 -2.93 15.49 -3.67
CA PHE A 230 -3.87 16.38 -4.32
C PHE A 230 -4.77 17.03 -3.26
N THR A 231 -5.07 18.30 -3.43
CA THR A 231 -6.05 19.00 -2.60
C THR A 231 -7.01 19.74 -3.50
N VAL A 232 -8.30 19.47 -3.36
CA VAL A 232 -9.37 20.08 -4.15
C VAL A 232 -10.34 20.76 -3.19
N PHE A 233 -10.58 22.06 -3.41
CA PHE A 233 -11.76 22.73 -2.87
C PHE A 233 -12.92 22.56 -3.84
N CYS A 234 -14.13 22.32 -3.36
CA CYS A 234 -15.35 22.30 -4.16
C CYS A 234 -16.55 22.78 -3.32
N LYS A 235 -17.59 23.24 -3.99
CA LYS A 235 -18.84 23.59 -3.31
C LYS A 235 -19.68 22.38 -2.98
N ASP A 236 -19.61 21.35 -3.81
CA ASP A 236 -20.37 20.10 -3.65
C ASP A 236 -19.63 18.92 -4.30
N ILE A 237 -19.97 17.70 -3.87
CA ILE A 237 -19.42 16.46 -4.39
C ILE A 237 -20.58 15.61 -4.92
N LEU A 238 -20.52 15.25 -6.20
CA LEU A 238 -21.58 14.56 -6.94
C LEU A 238 -21.06 13.22 -7.49
N PHE A 239 -21.88 12.16 -7.46
CA PHE A 239 -21.54 10.81 -7.86
C PHE A 239 -22.39 10.27 -9.01
#